data_3d8785f2e1fb79be26a2e5710130a3a2
#
_entry.id   3d8785f2e1fb79be26a2e5710130a3a2
#
_cell.length_a   1.000
_cell.length_b   1.000
_cell.length_c   1.000
_cell.angle_alpha   90.00
_cell.angle_beta   90.00
_cell.angle_gamma   90.00
#
_symmetry.space_group_name_H-M   'P 1'
#
loop_
_entity.id
_entity.type
_entity.pdbx_description
1 polymer ?
#
loop_
_entity_poly.entity_id
_entity_poly.type
_entity_poly.pdbx_seq_one_letter_code
_entity_poly.pdbx_strand_id
1 'polypeptide(L)'
;MKRYSAFASIFVLLAVLIFTPYSRVSAAEATADGMTSVLTKGDLSFYANAENGEVALINTKSGISWKSNPDFSDADERLGNGQKRLMGAQLEILYYDTKNSPQERNSAVASVAKGGLSFSKTEKGCRFVYNFPEDDIKVTLEYELSNSYLSVKVPKNGISESGENRLLEISVLPYFGCGSFDDNGTILLPDGCGTVIEMNNGKSSGSAIHERIYGDDVVASPDRLVTERKNMQFPVFGIGKNGNGLLALVESGDGSSYINAYTAGMKKNYNCAYFSFEYRSTGTVVLDGSSKNAKTVRKISEQAISTDFCMRYYMTAAPGDYNSAAETYRAYLEKEQNFRANEKQEELPFYFTAYGALRRKGTVCFIPMTVTVPLTTYSQARKMIADIENAGISNLIFSYVGWEKGGVSGKMPTAGKYEGKLGGKKEFIRLAEYANNNGVTFLPDVNTVRLMQNGNGFTKNNASA
;
A
#
# COMPACT_ATOMS: atom_id res chain seq x y z
N MET A 1 9.08 -76.03 -16.66
CA MET A 1 8.12 -75.55 -15.67
C MET A 1 8.62 -74.37 -14.78
N LYS A 2 9.65 -73.58 -15.13
CA LYS A 2 10.17 -72.44 -14.35
C LYS A 2 9.93 -71.05 -14.99
N ARG A 3 9.24 -70.95 -16.15
CA ARG A 3 9.01 -69.67 -16.86
C ARG A 3 7.58 -69.08 -16.68
N TYR A 4 6.64 -69.84 -16.11
CA TYR A 4 5.29 -69.36 -15.91
C TYR A 4 5.02 -68.75 -14.50
N SER A 5 5.90 -68.96 -13.53
CA SER A 5 5.73 -68.37 -12.19
C SER A 5 6.16 -66.91 -12.09
N ALA A 6 7.04 -66.45 -12.98
CA ALA A 6 7.50 -65.04 -13.01
C ALA A 6 6.46 -64.10 -13.62
N PHE A 7 5.69 -64.59 -14.61
CA PHE A 7 4.63 -63.77 -15.21
C PHE A 7 3.40 -63.60 -14.34
N ALA A 8 3.06 -64.62 -13.56
CA ALA A 8 1.95 -64.53 -12.62
C ALA A 8 2.22 -63.54 -11.46
N SER A 9 3.44 -63.47 -11.00
CA SER A 9 3.84 -62.51 -9.94
C SER A 9 3.89 -61.05 -10.43
N ILE A 10 4.24 -60.80 -11.68
CA ILE A 10 4.20 -59.46 -12.25
C ILE A 10 2.77 -58.99 -12.51
N PHE A 11 1.86 -59.91 -12.92
CA PHE A 11 0.46 -59.59 -13.10
C PHE A 11 -0.30 -59.27 -11.81
N VAL A 12 0.06 -59.98 -10.72
CA VAL A 12 -0.51 -59.71 -9.37
C VAL A 12 0.02 -58.36 -8.82
N LEU A 13 1.30 -58.01 -9.08
CA LEU A 13 1.85 -56.73 -8.68
C LEU A 13 1.25 -55.54 -9.49
N LEU A 14 0.98 -55.74 -10.79
CA LEU A 14 0.31 -54.74 -11.63
C LEU A 14 -1.18 -54.60 -11.27
N ALA A 15 -1.86 -55.69 -10.89
CA ALA A 15 -3.26 -55.63 -10.50
C ALA A 15 -3.45 -54.97 -9.11
N VAL A 16 -2.46 -55.07 -8.20
CA VAL A 16 -2.50 -54.39 -6.89
C VAL A 16 -2.24 -52.87 -7.06
N LEU A 17 -1.45 -52.44 -8.07
CA LEU A 17 -1.24 -51.02 -8.39
C LEU A 17 -2.45 -50.36 -9.08
N ILE A 18 -3.36 -51.14 -9.72
CA ILE A 18 -4.55 -50.61 -10.39
C ILE A 18 -5.76 -50.56 -9.44
N PHE A 19 -5.74 -51.30 -8.32
CA PHE A 19 -6.80 -51.37 -7.32
C PHE A 19 -6.45 -50.80 -5.95
N THR A 20 -5.43 -49.91 -5.86
CA THR A 20 -5.42 -49.02 -4.71
C THR A 20 -6.61 -48.09 -4.91
N PRO A 21 -7.63 -48.12 -4.02
CA PRO A 21 -8.65 -47.09 -4.08
C PRO A 21 -7.91 -45.77 -3.95
N TYR A 22 -8.01 -44.92 -4.96
CA TYR A 22 -7.76 -43.53 -4.77
C TYR A 22 -8.67 -43.15 -3.61
N SER A 23 -8.12 -43.14 -2.40
CA SER A 23 -8.76 -42.50 -1.28
C SER A 23 -8.94 -41.06 -1.78
N ARG A 24 -10.16 -40.77 -2.25
CA ARG A 24 -10.60 -39.40 -2.21
C ARG A 24 -10.34 -39.02 -0.75
N VAL A 25 -9.27 -38.25 -0.52
CA VAL A 25 -9.18 -37.45 0.67
C VAL A 25 -10.48 -36.66 0.60
N SER A 26 -11.48 -37.13 1.35
CA SER A 26 -12.65 -36.36 1.66
C SER A 26 -12.04 -35.09 2.20
N ALA A 27 -12.18 -33.99 1.46
CA ALA A 27 -11.84 -32.70 1.99
C ALA A 27 -12.58 -32.66 3.33
N ALA A 28 -11.83 -32.76 4.42
CA ALA A 28 -12.40 -32.58 5.73
C ALA A 28 -13.19 -31.29 5.62
N GLU A 29 -14.50 -31.31 5.91
CA GLU A 29 -15.28 -30.08 5.91
C GLU A 29 -14.48 -29.11 6.77
N ALA A 30 -13.93 -28.07 6.15
CA ALA A 30 -13.19 -27.07 6.87
C ALA A 30 -14.21 -26.37 7.77
N THR A 31 -14.31 -26.85 9.01
CA THR A 31 -15.24 -26.32 9.99
C THR A 31 -14.68 -25.00 10.48
N ALA A 32 -15.43 -23.95 10.27
CA ALA A 32 -15.21 -22.68 10.94
C ALA A 32 -15.82 -22.80 12.34
N ASP A 33 -15.06 -23.35 13.30
CA ASP A 33 -15.52 -23.64 14.66
C ASP A 33 -16.19 -22.39 15.28
N GLY A 34 -17.44 -22.56 15.69
CA GLY A 34 -18.26 -21.49 16.28
C GLY A 34 -18.79 -20.44 15.29
N MET A 35 -18.53 -20.58 13.99
CA MET A 35 -19.01 -19.66 12.96
C MET A 35 -20.21 -20.27 12.21
N THR A 36 -21.09 -19.41 11.71
CA THR A 36 -22.19 -19.81 10.84
C THR A 36 -21.92 -19.39 9.40
N SER A 37 -22.34 -20.21 8.44
CA SER A 37 -22.29 -19.86 7.03
C SER A 37 -23.16 -18.64 6.76
N VAL A 38 -22.55 -17.62 6.15
CA VAL A 38 -23.24 -16.39 5.74
C VAL A 38 -23.69 -16.49 4.30
N LEU A 39 -22.78 -16.88 3.40
CA LEU A 39 -23.01 -16.95 1.96
C LEU A 39 -21.98 -17.85 1.29
N THR A 40 -22.40 -18.53 0.21
CA THR A 40 -21.51 -19.27 -0.70
C THR A 40 -21.70 -18.75 -2.12
N LYS A 41 -20.61 -18.48 -2.83
CA LYS A 41 -20.59 -18.11 -4.23
C LYS A 41 -19.45 -18.81 -4.96
N GLY A 42 -19.77 -19.57 -5.99
CA GLY A 42 -18.78 -20.40 -6.70
C GLY A 42 -18.09 -21.37 -5.73
N ASP A 43 -16.77 -21.34 -5.74
CA ASP A 43 -15.94 -22.19 -4.86
C ASP A 43 -15.65 -21.53 -3.49
N LEU A 44 -16.17 -20.32 -3.23
CA LEU A 44 -15.92 -19.59 -1.99
C LEU A 44 -17.12 -19.63 -1.06
N SER A 45 -16.87 -19.92 0.22
CA SER A 45 -17.83 -19.81 1.31
C SER A 45 -17.33 -18.85 2.38
N PHE A 46 -18.21 -17.95 2.78
CA PHE A 46 -17.95 -16.95 3.81
C PHE A 46 -18.72 -17.32 5.09
N TYR A 47 -17.99 -17.33 6.19
CA TYR A 47 -18.49 -17.65 7.52
C TYR A 47 -18.28 -16.48 8.47
N ALA A 48 -19.15 -16.33 9.45
CA ALA A 48 -19.02 -15.30 10.48
C ALA A 48 -19.54 -15.80 11.83
N ASN A 49 -18.92 -15.32 12.90
CA ASN A 49 -19.37 -15.48 14.27
C ASN A 49 -20.05 -14.18 14.74
N ALA A 50 -21.37 -14.25 14.97
CA ALA A 50 -22.15 -13.07 15.35
C ALA A 50 -21.85 -12.56 16.77
N GLU A 51 -21.21 -13.37 17.64
CA GLU A 51 -20.95 -13.04 19.04
C GLU A 51 -19.62 -12.31 19.23
N ASN A 52 -18.60 -12.65 18.44
CA ASN A 52 -17.26 -12.10 18.59
C ASN A 52 -16.74 -11.34 17.35
N GLY A 53 -17.46 -11.43 16.21
CA GLY A 53 -17.12 -10.74 14.96
C GLY A 53 -16.09 -11.47 14.10
N GLU A 54 -15.61 -12.65 14.49
CA GLU A 54 -14.70 -13.44 13.67
C GLU A 54 -15.31 -13.82 12.34
N VAL A 55 -14.46 -13.84 11.31
CA VAL A 55 -14.86 -14.22 9.95
C VAL A 55 -13.86 -15.20 9.35
N ALA A 56 -14.35 -16.03 8.43
CA ALA A 56 -13.52 -16.96 7.68
C ALA A 56 -13.95 -16.99 6.20
N LEU A 57 -12.96 -17.06 5.32
CA LEU A 57 -13.13 -17.32 3.90
C LEU A 57 -12.56 -18.70 3.59
N ILE A 58 -13.40 -19.58 3.04
CA ILE A 58 -13.06 -20.98 2.76
C ILE A 58 -13.25 -21.23 1.27
N ASN A 59 -12.26 -21.83 0.64
CA ASN A 59 -12.42 -22.41 -0.69
C ASN A 59 -12.91 -23.85 -0.53
N THR A 60 -14.16 -24.10 -0.88
CA THR A 60 -14.85 -25.40 -0.69
C THR A 60 -14.27 -26.52 -1.54
N LYS A 61 -13.60 -26.16 -2.66
CA LYS A 61 -13.00 -27.15 -3.57
C LYS A 61 -11.62 -27.61 -3.07
N SER A 62 -10.81 -26.71 -2.57
CA SER A 62 -9.46 -27.02 -2.07
C SER A 62 -9.41 -27.29 -0.56
N GLY A 63 -10.43 -26.87 0.18
CA GLY A 63 -10.45 -26.93 1.65
C GLY A 63 -9.59 -25.87 2.34
N ILE A 64 -9.00 -24.94 1.57
CA ILE A 64 -8.16 -23.87 2.13
C ILE A 64 -9.04 -22.89 2.88
N SER A 65 -8.63 -22.55 4.10
CA SER A 65 -9.32 -21.60 4.98
C SER A 65 -8.41 -20.46 5.39
N TRP A 66 -8.93 -19.23 5.30
CA TRP A 66 -8.31 -18.02 5.82
C TRP A 66 -9.23 -17.40 6.86
N LYS A 67 -8.74 -17.26 8.10
CA LYS A 67 -9.50 -16.72 9.23
C LYS A 67 -9.04 -15.33 9.60
N SER A 68 -9.93 -14.51 10.14
CA SER A 68 -9.62 -13.17 10.63
C SER A 68 -8.79 -13.15 11.91
N ASN A 69 -8.74 -14.27 12.61
CA ASN A 69 -8.01 -14.44 13.85
C ASN A 69 -7.17 -15.72 13.80
N PRO A 70 -6.03 -15.75 14.51
CA PRO A 70 -5.21 -16.94 14.62
C PRO A 70 -5.97 -18.08 15.31
N ASP A 71 -5.73 -19.31 14.88
CA ASP A 71 -6.07 -20.48 15.67
C ASP A 71 -5.05 -20.57 16.83
N PHE A 72 -5.53 -20.34 18.04
CA PHE A 72 -4.72 -20.53 19.25
C PHE A 72 -4.79 -21.99 19.67
N SER A 73 -3.94 -22.82 19.09
CA SER A 73 -3.76 -24.20 19.58
C SER A 73 -3.20 -24.18 21.02
N ASP A 74 -3.42 -25.25 21.77
CA ASP A 74 -2.88 -25.41 23.13
C ASP A 74 -1.34 -25.33 23.17
N ALA A 75 -0.67 -25.49 22.03
CA ALA A 75 0.78 -25.36 21.88
C ALA A 75 1.30 -23.92 21.94
N ASP A 76 0.45 -22.91 21.78
CA ASP A 76 0.86 -21.49 21.89
C ASP A 76 0.98 -21.02 23.35
N GLU A 77 1.71 -21.77 24.17
CA GLU A 77 2.03 -21.41 25.57
C GLU A 77 2.83 -20.08 25.67
N ARG A 78 3.46 -19.65 24.57
CA ARG A 78 4.21 -18.39 24.48
C ARG A 78 3.34 -17.14 24.52
N LEU A 79 2.02 -17.29 24.33
CA LEU A 79 1.07 -16.17 24.37
C LEU A 79 0.26 -16.19 25.66
N GLY A 80 0.37 -15.12 26.43
CA GLY A 80 -0.52 -14.91 27.56
C GLY A 80 -1.98 -14.71 27.13
N ASN A 81 -2.93 -15.07 28.00
CA ASN A 81 -4.38 -14.93 27.75
C ASN A 81 -4.77 -13.50 27.31
N GLY A 82 -4.11 -12.47 27.85
CA GLY A 82 -4.34 -11.10 27.43
C GLY A 82 -3.97 -10.82 25.96
N GLN A 83 -2.86 -11.40 25.50
CA GLN A 83 -2.43 -11.27 24.09
C GLN A 83 -3.38 -12.02 23.15
N LYS A 84 -3.77 -13.26 23.50
CA LYS A 84 -4.77 -14.04 22.73
C LYS A 84 -6.07 -13.25 22.59
N ARG A 85 -6.54 -12.62 23.67
CA ARG A 85 -7.75 -11.80 23.65
C ARG A 85 -7.62 -10.58 22.73
N LEU A 86 -6.49 -9.87 22.72
CA LEU A 86 -6.23 -8.75 21.83
C LEU A 86 -6.22 -9.18 20.35
N MET A 87 -5.72 -10.37 20.06
CA MET A 87 -5.69 -10.91 18.69
C MET A 87 -7.05 -11.40 18.19
N GLY A 88 -8.09 -11.37 19.03
CA GLY A 88 -9.50 -11.54 18.64
C GLY A 88 -10.13 -10.32 17.96
N ALA A 89 -9.40 -9.24 17.79
CA ALA A 89 -9.94 -7.99 17.23
C ALA A 89 -10.14 -8.04 15.72
N GLN A 90 -11.24 -7.45 15.27
CA GLN A 90 -11.51 -7.16 13.86
C GLN A 90 -11.17 -5.72 13.49
N LEU A 91 -11.13 -4.84 14.49
CA LEU A 91 -10.75 -3.42 14.38
C LEU A 91 -9.80 -3.02 15.49
N GLU A 92 -8.84 -2.17 15.15
CA GLU A 92 -8.11 -1.33 16.10
C GLU A 92 -8.32 0.12 15.67
N ILE A 93 -8.64 1.01 16.61
CA ILE A 93 -8.85 2.42 16.35
C ILE A 93 -7.84 3.26 17.12
N LEU A 94 -7.35 4.31 16.46
CA LEU A 94 -6.56 5.37 17.05
C LEU A 94 -7.40 6.65 17.06
N TYR A 95 -7.55 7.30 18.20
CA TYR A 95 -8.26 8.57 18.31
C TYR A 95 -7.54 9.51 19.28
N TYR A 96 -7.87 10.80 19.23
CA TYR A 96 -7.45 11.77 20.22
C TYR A 96 -8.58 12.03 21.21
N ASP A 97 -8.24 11.99 22.50
CA ASP A 97 -9.14 12.35 23.57
C ASP A 97 -9.26 13.89 23.74
N THR A 98 -10.11 14.31 24.67
CA THR A 98 -10.35 15.72 25.01
C THR A 98 -9.11 16.49 25.47
N LYS A 99 -8.06 15.75 25.89
CA LYS A 99 -6.77 16.32 26.31
C LYS A 99 -5.77 16.38 25.14
N ASN A 100 -6.22 16.07 23.94
CA ASN A 100 -5.39 15.97 22.74
C ASN A 100 -4.27 14.92 22.89
N SER A 101 -4.58 13.82 23.59
CA SER A 101 -3.69 12.67 23.76
C SER A 101 -4.12 11.50 22.91
N PRO A 102 -3.19 10.82 22.19
CA PRO A 102 -3.54 9.66 21.39
C PRO A 102 -3.95 8.47 22.26
N GLN A 103 -5.03 7.84 21.91
CA GLN A 103 -5.59 6.66 22.56
C GLN A 103 -5.80 5.56 21.51
N GLU A 104 -5.41 4.34 21.87
CA GLU A 104 -5.66 3.15 21.02
C GLU A 104 -6.72 2.29 21.69
N ARG A 105 -7.65 1.74 20.88
CA ARG A 105 -8.65 0.77 21.32
C ARG A 105 -8.70 -0.41 20.39
N ASN A 106 -8.85 -1.56 20.99
CA ASN A 106 -8.96 -2.84 20.32
C ASN A 106 -10.41 -3.33 20.43
N SER A 107 -11.03 -3.71 19.33
CA SER A 107 -12.47 -4.04 19.28
C SER A 107 -12.85 -5.23 20.14
N ALA A 108 -11.99 -6.24 20.31
CA ALA A 108 -12.30 -7.39 21.15
C ALA A 108 -12.46 -7.02 22.63
N VAL A 109 -11.68 -6.04 23.10
CA VAL A 109 -11.68 -5.62 24.51
C VAL A 109 -12.62 -4.44 24.76
N ALA A 110 -12.58 -3.42 23.91
CA ALA A 110 -13.27 -2.17 24.14
C ALA A 110 -14.67 -2.09 23.52
N SER A 111 -15.01 -3.03 22.61
CA SER A 111 -16.33 -3.12 22.01
C SER A 111 -17.02 -4.46 22.35
N VAL A 112 -16.53 -5.58 21.82
CA VAL A 112 -17.16 -6.90 21.96
C VAL A 112 -17.35 -7.28 23.43
N ALA A 113 -16.30 -7.22 24.24
CA ALA A 113 -16.35 -7.56 25.65
C ALA A 113 -17.21 -6.60 26.49
N LYS A 114 -17.60 -5.46 25.94
CA LYS A 114 -18.49 -4.46 26.54
C LYS A 114 -19.93 -4.56 26.01
N GLY A 115 -20.24 -5.62 25.22
CA GLY A 115 -21.55 -5.79 24.57
C GLY A 115 -21.81 -4.78 23.44
N GLY A 116 -20.77 -4.20 22.85
CA GLY A 116 -20.85 -3.18 21.80
C GLY A 116 -20.96 -3.74 20.39
N LEU A 117 -20.98 -5.08 20.20
CA LEU A 117 -21.08 -5.69 18.88
C LEU A 117 -22.52 -5.90 18.44
N SER A 118 -22.83 -5.55 17.21
CA SER A 118 -24.10 -5.88 16.56
C SER A 118 -23.84 -6.53 15.20
N PHE A 119 -24.62 -7.55 14.88
CA PHE A 119 -24.53 -8.33 13.66
C PHE A 119 -25.85 -8.27 12.87
N SER A 120 -25.76 -8.20 11.55
CA SER A 120 -26.90 -8.35 10.65
C SER A 120 -26.49 -9.00 9.34
N LYS A 121 -27.28 -9.94 8.82
CA LYS A 121 -27.09 -10.48 7.47
C LYS A 121 -27.59 -9.50 6.42
N THR A 122 -26.95 -9.51 5.25
CA THR A 122 -27.37 -8.79 4.06
C THR A 122 -27.51 -9.77 2.89
N GLU A 123 -28.06 -9.34 1.76
CA GLU A 123 -28.19 -10.20 0.57
C GLU A 123 -26.83 -10.66 0.01
N LYS A 124 -25.78 -9.87 0.19
CA LYS A 124 -24.44 -10.13 -0.37
C LYS A 124 -23.43 -10.61 0.67
N GLY A 125 -23.80 -10.66 1.95
CA GLY A 125 -22.90 -11.02 3.03
C GLY A 125 -23.42 -10.64 4.40
N CYS A 126 -22.70 -9.81 5.16
CA CYS A 126 -23.12 -9.36 6.47
C CYS A 126 -22.54 -8.00 6.84
N ARG A 127 -23.09 -7.44 7.93
CA ARG A 127 -22.64 -6.18 8.53
C ARG A 127 -22.43 -6.40 10.02
N PHE A 128 -21.29 -5.86 10.51
CA PHE A 128 -21.00 -5.72 11.92
C PHE A 128 -20.91 -4.24 12.29
N VAL A 129 -21.46 -3.88 13.44
CA VAL A 129 -21.26 -2.55 14.03
C VAL A 129 -20.53 -2.72 15.35
N TYR A 130 -19.34 -2.12 15.43
CA TYR A 130 -18.52 -2.07 16.63
C TYR A 130 -18.75 -0.74 17.35
N ASN A 131 -19.46 -0.77 18.45
CA ASN A 131 -19.64 0.38 19.32
C ASN A 131 -18.59 0.34 20.43
N PHE A 132 -17.83 1.41 20.59
CA PHE A 132 -16.88 1.65 21.67
C PHE A 132 -17.56 2.57 22.70
N PRO A 133 -18.29 2.00 23.67
CA PRO A 133 -19.22 2.79 24.50
C PRO A 133 -18.51 3.75 25.43
N GLU A 134 -17.27 3.50 25.82
CA GLU A 134 -16.48 4.38 26.70
C GLU A 134 -15.84 5.54 25.93
N ASP A 135 -15.79 5.45 24.59
CA ASP A 135 -15.10 6.41 23.72
C ASP A 135 -16.08 7.18 22.80
N ASP A 136 -17.38 6.86 22.83
CA ASP A 136 -18.43 7.44 21.99
C ASP A 136 -18.17 7.32 20.48
N ILE A 137 -17.49 6.25 20.08
CA ILE A 137 -17.13 5.96 18.68
C ILE A 137 -17.84 4.68 18.23
N LYS A 138 -18.39 4.70 17.02
CA LYS A 138 -18.92 3.50 16.34
C LYS A 138 -18.27 3.35 14.98
N VAL A 139 -17.94 2.12 14.61
CA VAL A 139 -17.41 1.78 13.29
C VAL A 139 -18.17 0.59 12.74
N THR A 140 -18.63 0.70 11.50
CA THR A 140 -19.32 -0.36 10.77
C THR A 140 -18.36 -1.05 9.83
N LEU A 141 -18.36 -2.37 9.83
CA LEU A 141 -17.75 -3.21 8.79
C LEU A 141 -18.84 -3.92 7.99
N GLU A 142 -18.79 -3.79 6.68
CA GLU A 142 -19.61 -4.54 5.74
C GLU A 142 -18.75 -5.56 5.00
N TYR A 143 -19.27 -6.77 4.89
CA TYR A 143 -18.64 -7.89 4.18
C TYR A 143 -19.53 -8.30 3.02
N GLU A 144 -18.97 -8.39 1.83
CA GLU A 144 -19.65 -8.87 0.63
C GLU A 144 -18.83 -9.96 -0.04
N LEU A 145 -19.45 -11.12 -0.31
CA LEU A 145 -18.81 -12.21 -1.02
C LEU A 145 -19.06 -12.08 -2.52
N SER A 146 -17.98 -12.13 -3.31
CA SER A 146 -17.99 -12.28 -4.77
C SER A 146 -17.61 -13.73 -5.13
N ASN A 147 -17.67 -14.07 -6.42
CA ASN A 147 -17.22 -15.39 -6.90
C ASN A 147 -15.71 -15.63 -6.75
N SER A 148 -14.93 -14.56 -6.61
CA SER A 148 -13.44 -14.62 -6.60
C SER A 148 -12.79 -13.94 -5.42
N TYR A 149 -13.53 -13.17 -4.61
CA TYR A 149 -12.97 -12.43 -3.47
C TYR A 149 -14.01 -12.14 -2.40
N LEU A 150 -13.51 -11.87 -1.19
CA LEU A 150 -14.25 -11.24 -0.11
C LEU A 150 -13.95 -9.73 -0.09
N SER A 151 -14.99 -8.91 -0.21
CA SER A 151 -14.90 -7.47 -0.01
C SER A 151 -15.16 -7.13 1.46
N VAL A 152 -14.34 -6.24 2.01
CA VAL A 152 -14.50 -5.70 3.38
C VAL A 152 -14.48 -4.19 3.29
N LYS A 153 -15.49 -3.56 3.85
CA LYS A 153 -15.72 -2.13 3.66
C LYS A 153 -16.07 -1.45 4.97
N VAL A 154 -15.44 -0.30 5.21
CA VAL A 154 -15.90 0.70 6.18
C VAL A 154 -16.62 1.78 5.37
N PRO A 155 -17.97 1.82 5.36
CA PRO A 155 -18.70 2.82 4.62
C PRO A 155 -18.43 4.23 5.17
N LYS A 156 -18.39 5.24 4.31
CA LYS A 156 -18.22 6.65 4.74
C LYS A 156 -19.24 7.10 5.78
N ASN A 157 -20.44 6.55 5.73
CA ASN A 157 -21.50 6.82 6.70
C ASN A 157 -21.56 5.76 7.82
N GLY A 158 -20.59 4.84 7.86
CA GLY A 158 -20.50 3.76 8.84
C GLY A 158 -19.71 4.14 10.10
N ILE A 159 -19.21 5.36 10.17
CA ILE A 159 -18.46 5.88 11.31
C ILE A 159 -19.30 6.96 12.00
N SER A 160 -19.40 6.88 13.31
CA SER A 160 -20.10 7.85 14.15
C SER A 160 -19.27 8.21 15.37
N GLU A 161 -19.16 9.50 15.62
CA GLU A 161 -18.53 10.10 16.80
C GLU A 161 -19.59 10.93 17.49
N SER A 162 -20.09 10.51 18.65
CA SER A 162 -21.14 11.20 19.40
C SER A 162 -20.59 12.05 20.54
N GLY A 163 -19.30 11.90 20.87
CA GLY A 163 -18.58 12.65 21.90
C GLY A 163 -17.58 13.65 21.34
N GLU A 164 -16.66 14.06 22.20
CA GLU A 164 -15.58 15.00 21.87
C GLU A 164 -14.32 14.31 21.34
N ASN A 165 -14.21 12.99 21.48
CA ASN A 165 -13.11 12.21 20.92
C ASN A 165 -13.09 12.30 19.39
N ARG A 166 -11.89 12.32 18.81
CA ARG A 166 -11.71 12.47 17.36
C ARG A 166 -10.94 11.29 16.79
N LEU A 167 -11.63 10.44 16.06
CA LEU A 167 -11.06 9.28 15.39
C LEU A 167 -10.05 9.71 14.33
N LEU A 168 -8.88 9.10 14.32
CA LEU A 168 -7.80 9.38 13.39
C LEU A 168 -7.59 8.26 12.39
N GLU A 169 -7.47 7.03 12.88
CA GLU A 169 -7.07 5.89 12.06
C GLU A 169 -7.84 4.65 12.48
N ILE A 170 -8.16 3.82 11.51
CA ILE A 170 -8.86 2.54 11.68
C ILE A 170 -8.01 1.45 11.04
N SER A 171 -7.49 0.52 11.83
CA SER A 171 -6.90 -0.73 11.36
C SER A 171 -8.00 -1.77 11.18
N VAL A 172 -8.07 -2.38 9.99
CA VAL A 172 -9.12 -3.34 9.66
C VAL A 172 -8.52 -4.72 9.51
N LEU A 173 -9.13 -5.70 10.17
CA LEU A 173 -8.73 -7.11 10.16
C LEU A 173 -7.21 -7.29 10.40
N PRO A 174 -6.65 -6.77 11.52
CA PRO A 174 -5.21 -6.73 11.74
C PRO A 174 -4.54 -8.10 11.82
N TYR A 175 -5.32 -9.16 11.95
CA TYR A 175 -4.82 -10.53 12.09
C TYR A 175 -5.31 -11.48 10.98
N PHE A 176 -5.98 -10.97 9.94
CA PHE A 176 -6.50 -11.82 8.87
C PHE A 176 -5.36 -12.50 8.10
N GLY A 177 -5.36 -13.84 8.18
CA GLY A 177 -4.34 -14.63 7.52
C GLY A 177 -2.94 -14.60 8.16
N CYS A 178 -2.79 -14.03 9.36
CA CYS A 178 -1.49 -13.97 10.01
C CYS A 178 -0.87 -15.36 10.21
N GLY A 179 0.48 -15.40 10.16
CA GLY A 179 1.25 -16.62 10.41
C GLY A 179 1.69 -16.72 11.87
N SER A 180 1.64 -17.94 12.41
CA SER A 180 2.13 -18.29 13.74
C SER A 180 3.65 -18.51 13.75
N PHE A 181 4.19 -18.91 14.91
CA PHE A 181 5.60 -19.28 15.07
C PHE A 181 6.00 -20.52 14.25
N ASP A 182 5.05 -21.41 13.99
CA ASP A 182 5.30 -22.69 13.33
C ASP A 182 4.99 -22.64 11.84
N ASP A 183 4.41 -21.53 11.37
CA ASP A 183 4.10 -21.33 9.96
C ASP A 183 5.36 -20.97 9.16
N ASN A 184 5.52 -21.64 8.03
CA ASN A 184 6.45 -21.24 6.99
C ASN A 184 5.75 -20.36 5.96
N GLY A 185 6.32 -19.21 5.68
CA GLY A 185 5.67 -18.31 4.74
C GLY A 185 6.39 -17.00 4.54
N THR A 186 5.75 -16.14 3.79
CA THR A 186 6.27 -14.83 3.40
C THR A 186 5.18 -13.78 3.42
N ILE A 187 5.58 -12.54 3.66
CA ILE A 187 4.76 -11.35 3.46
C ILE A 187 5.34 -10.60 2.27
N LEU A 188 4.52 -10.33 1.27
CA LEU A 188 4.86 -9.52 0.10
C LEU A 188 4.38 -8.09 0.31
N LEU A 189 5.28 -7.11 0.14
CA LEU A 189 4.99 -5.68 0.22
C LEU A 189 5.42 -4.97 -1.07
N PRO A 190 4.72 -3.93 -1.52
CA PRO A 190 5.01 -3.19 -2.73
C PRO A 190 6.03 -2.05 -2.50
N ASP A 191 7.09 -2.31 -1.73
CA ASP A 191 8.16 -1.36 -1.46
C ASP A 191 9.16 -1.33 -2.63
N GLY A 192 9.16 -0.26 -3.39
CA GLY A 192 9.99 -0.15 -4.60
C GLY A 192 9.62 -1.20 -5.65
N CYS A 193 10.56 -2.10 -5.95
CA CYS A 193 10.35 -3.23 -6.88
C CYS A 193 9.57 -4.39 -6.26
N GLY A 194 9.19 -4.28 -5.01
CA GLY A 194 8.58 -5.33 -4.21
C GLY A 194 9.57 -5.97 -3.24
N THR A 195 9.10 -6.19 -2.02
CA THR A 195 9.87 -6.80 -0.93
C THR A 195 9.16 -8.05 -0.43
N VAL A 196 9.90 -9.13 -0.28
CA VAL A 196 9.43 -10.38 0.33
C VAL A 196 10.08 -10.51 1.70
N ILE A 197 9.28 -10.61 2.75
CA ILE A 197 9.73 -10.78 4.13
C ILE A 197 9.40 -12.21 4.55
N GLU A 198 10.41 -12.97 4.92
CA GLU A 198 10.21 -14.31 5.47
C GLU A 198 9.59 -14.22 6.87
N MET A 199 8.60 -15.06 7.13
CA MET A 199 8.02 -15.23 8.45
C MET A 199 9.06 -15.85 9.40
N ASN A 200 8.95 -15.52 10.69
CA ASN A 200 9.79 -16.10 11.74
C ASN A 200 11.31 -15.93 11.48
N ASN A 201 11.71 -14.84 10.81
CA ASN A 201 13.09 -14.57 10.40
C ASN A 201 14.06 -14.20 11.55
N GLY A 202 13.58 -14.17 12.79
CA GLY A 202 14.37 -13.86 13.98
C GLY A 202 14.78 -12.38 14.14
N LYS A 203 14.37 -11.50 13.23
CA LYS A 203 14.69 -10.07 13.26
C LYS A 203 13.72 -9.29 14.15
N SER A 204 13.81 -9.51 15.46
CA SER A 204 12.93 -8.83 16.45
C SER A 204 13.34 -7.40 16.79
N SER A 205 14.54 -6.95 16.39
CA SER A 205 15.07 -5.62 16.69
C SER A 205 14.65 -4.52 15.70
N GLY A 206 13.92 -4.86 14.67
CA GLY A 206 13.38 -3.91 13.69
C GLY A 206 12.15 -3.17 14.19
N SER A 207 11.79 -2.08 13.52
CA SER A 207 10.49 -1.42 13.71
C SER A 207 9.44 -2.12 12.84
N ALA A 208 8.21 -2.24 13.37
CA ALA A 208 7.07 -2.61 12.55
C ALA A 208 6.89 -1.61 11.40
N ILE A 209 6.50 -2.11 10.24
CA ILE A 209 6.21 -1.29 9.07
C ILE A 209 4.85 -0.64 9.27
N HIS A 210 4.79 0.66 9.07
CA HIS A 210 3.57 1.47 8.99
C HIS A 210 3.86 2.57 7.96
N GLU A 211 3.58 2.26 6.71
CA GLU A 211 3.96 3.12 5.59
C GLU A 211 2.72 3.49 4.75
N ARG A 212 2.63 4.77 4.43
CA ARG A 212 1.55 5.30 3.60
C ARG A 212 1.66 4.75 2.17
N ILE A 213 0.53 4.33 1.63
CA ILE A 213 0.42 3.98 0.21
C ILE A 213 0.65 5.26 -0.61
N TYR A 214 1.48 5.16 -1.66
CA TYR A 214 1.98 6.27 -2.50
C TYR A 214 2.86 7.29 -1.78
N GLY A 215 3.18 7.08 -0.50
CA GLY A 215 4.00 7.97 0.31
C GLY A 215 3.28 9.21 0.84
N ASP A 216 4.03 10.06 1.53
CA ASP A 216 3.50 11.29 2.11
C ASP A 216 3.10 12.31 1.04
N ASP A 217 2.03 13.05 1.29
CA ASP A 217 1.67 14.20 0.49
C ASP A 217 2.76 15.29 0.60
N VAL A 218 3.44 15.53 -0.52
CA VAL A 218 4.52 16.51 -0.59
C VAL A 218 4.04 17.95 -0.40
N VAL A 219 2.74 18.21 -0.56
CA VAL A 219 2.11 19.52 -0.30
C VAL A 219 1.91 19.71 1.20
N ALA A 220 1.48 18.67 1.89
CA ALA A 220 1.23 18.73 3.33
C ALA A 220 2.52 18.70 4.18
N SER A 221 3.65 18.29 3.61
CA SER A 221 4.95 18.19 4.31
C SER A 221 6.04 19.00 3.60
N PRO A 222 5.92 20.33 3.49
CA PRO A 222 6.80 21.17 2.68
C PRO A 222 8.27 21.21 3.15
N ASP A 223 8.51 20.96 4.42
CA ASP A 223 9.85 21.12 5.05
C ASP A 223 10.69 19.82 5.04
N ARG A 224 10.13 18.70 4.62
CA ARG A 224 10.88 17.46 4.51
C ARG A 224 11.46 17.29 3.11
N LEU A 225 12.74 17.55 2.97
CA LEU A 225 13.55 16.95 1.92
C LEU A 225 13.66 15.45 2.26
N VAL A 226 12.74 14.67 1.75
CA VAL A 226 12.78 13.22 1.90
C VAL A 226 13.86 12.71 0.93
N THR A 227 15.01 12.36 1.46
CA THR A 227 16.15 11.84 0.69
C THR A 227 15.98 10.37 0.32
N GLU A 228 15.23 9.62 1.12
CA GLU A 228 14.87 8.23 0.86
C GLU A 228 13.38 8.05 1.11
N ARG A 229 12.66 7.63 0.09
CA ARG A 229 11.24 7.29 0.21
C ARG A 229 11.09 5.78 0.19
N LYS A 230 10.78 5.21 1.33
CA LYS A 230 10.16 3.89 1.39
C LYS A 230 8.67 4.09 1.10
N ASN A 231 8.30 4.00 -0.16
CA ASN A 231 6.91 4.21 -0.55
C ASN A 231 6.32 2.86 -0.92
N MET A 232 5.19 2.55 -0.33
CA MET A 232 4.32 1.49 -0.83
C MET A 232 3.72 1.98 -2.15
N GLN A 233 4.21 1.45 -3.28
CA GLN A 233 3.87 1.97 -4.61
C GLN A 233 2.51 1.51 -5.12
N PHE A 234 1.97 0.45 -4.51
CA PHE A 234 0.67 -0.12 -4.87
C PHE A 234 -0.16 -0.39 -3.63
N PRO A 235 -1.49 -0.31 -3.73
CA PRO A 235 -2.40 -0.55 -2.61
C PRO A 235 -2.64 -2.05 -2.39
N VAL A 236 -1.57 -2.85 -2.21
CA VAL A 236 -1.63 -4.31 -2.19
C VAL A 236 -0.60 -4.90 -1.25
N PHE A 237 -0.94 -5.99 -0.57
CA PHE A 237 0.03 -6.87 0.07
C PHE A 237 -0.35 -8.33 -0.15
N GLY A 238 0.61 -9.23 0.00
CA GLY A 238 0.40 -10.68 -0.10
C GLY A 238 0.86 -11.39 1.16
N ILE A 239 0.19 -12.49 1.49
CA ILE A 239 0.60 -13.44 2.53
C ILE A 239 0.65 -14.81 1.90
N GLY A 240 1.84 -15.41 1.84
CA GLY A 240 2.02 -16.81 1.49
C GLY A 240 2.28 -17.63 2.76
N LYS A 241 1.50 -18.70 3.00
CA LYS A 241 1.60 -19.51 4.21
C LYS A 241 1.31 -20.96 3.89
N ASN A 242 2.27 -21.84 4.22
CA ASN A 242 2.13 -23.30 4.08
C ASN A 242 1.65 -23.73 2.68
N GLY A 243 2.20 -23.10 1.62
CA GLY A 243 1.84 -23.40 0.23
C GLY A 243 0.49 -22.81 -0.24
N ASN A 244 -0.14 -21.96 0.54
CA ASN A 244 -1.36 -21.23 0.20
C ASN A 244 -1.11 -19.74 0.22
N GLY A 245 -1.82 -18.99 -0.62
CA GLY A 245 -1.64 -17.54 -0.70
C GLY A 245 -2.94 -16.76 -0.54
N LEU A 246 -2.79 -15.58 0.03
CA LEU A 246 -3.82 -14.56 0.19
C LEU A 246 -3.27 -13.24 -0.36
N LEU A 247 -4.01 -12.59 -1.24
CA LEU A 247 -3.74 -11.24 -1.70
C LEU A 247 -4.81 -10.30 -1.14
N ALA A 248 -4.38 -9.22 -0.54
CA ALA A 248 -5.25 -8.13 -0.12
C ALA A 248 -4.93 -6.87 -0.94
N LEU A 249 -5.95 -6.16 -1.40
CA LEU A 249 -5.80 -4.87 -2.06
C LEU A 249 -6.85 -3.87 -1.58
N VAL A 250 -6.50 -2.59 -1.62
CA VAL A 250 -7.45 -1.49 -1.37
C VAL A 250 -8.05 -1.07 -2.70
N GLU A 251 -9.38 -1.11 -2.78
CA GLU A 251 -10.16 -0.71 -3.96
C GLU A 251 -10.55 0.77 -3.92
N SER A 252 -10.85 1.29 -2.71
CA SER A 252 -11.16 2.71 -2.50
C SER A 252 -10.64 3.20 -1.16
N GLY A 253 -10.23 4.47 -1.12
CA GLY A 253 -9.59 5.08 0.04
C GLY A 253 -8.08 4.85 0.10
N ASP A 254 -7.46 4.34 -0.95
CA ASP A 254 -6.04 4.01 -1.05
C ASP A 254 -5.11 5.20 -0.79
N GLY A 255 -5.48 6.40 -1.27
CA GLY A 255 -4.71 7.63 -1.00
C GLY A 255 -4.63 8.04 0.49
N SER A 256 -5.49 7.46 1.34
CA SER A 256 -5.52 7.69 2.79
C SER A 256 -5.20 6.43 3.59
N SER A 257 -4.56 5.45 2.95
CA SER A 257 -4.30 4.15 3.54
C SER A 257 -2.84 3.94 3.85
N TYR A 258 -2.60 3.06 4.81
CA TYR A 258 -1.28 2.55 5.18
C TYR A 258 -1.26 1.04 5.05
N ILE A 259 -0.10 0.52 4.69
CA ILE A 259 0.22 -0.90 4.86
C ILE A 259 0.99 -1.05 6.16
N ASN A 260 0.50 -1.94 7.00
CA ASN A 260 1.13 -2.34 8.24
C ASN A 260 1.66 -3.76 8.08
N ALA A 261 2.90 -4.00 8.51
CA ALA A 261 3.45 -5.34 8.55
C ALA A 261 4.49 -5.50 9.65
N TYR A 262 4.53 -6.68 10.24
CA TYR A 262 5.55 -7.05 11.21
C TYR A 262 5.74 -8.56 11.25
N THR A 263 6.93 -9.01 11.62
CA THR A 263 7.23 -10.43 11.87
C THR A 263 7.20 -10.73 13.36
N ALA A 264 7.08 -12.01 13.69
CA ALA A 264 7.06 -12.48 15.06
C ALA A 264 8.26 -11.95 15.88
N GLY A 265 7.98 -11.45 17.06
CA GLY A 265 8.95 -10.86 17.98
C GLY A 265 9.12 -9.35 17.87
N MET A 266 8.63 -8.68 16.83
CA MET A 266 8.68 -7.22 16.71
C MET A 266 7.64 -6.53 17.58
N LYS A 267 6.37 -6.74 17.26
CA LYS A 267 5.23 -6.10 17.93
C LYS A 267 4.42 -7.13 18.73
N LYS A 268 4.21 -8.28 18.13
CA LYS A 268 3.51 -9.45 18.70
C LYS A 268 4.24 -10.71 18.22
N ASN A 269 3.90 -11.83 18.79
CA ASN A 269 4.51 -13.11 18.43
C ASN A 269 3.87 -13.77 17.21
N TYR A 270 3.42 -12.96 16.24
CA TYR A 270 2.82 -13.41 14.98
C TYR A 270 3.34 -12.55 13.83
N ASN A 271 3.23 -13.09 12.63
CA ASN A 271 3.62 -12.44 11.39
C ASN A 271 2.34 -11.92 10.73
N CYS A 272 2.19 -10.60 10.63
CA CYS A 272 0.96 -9.98 10.18
C CYS A 272 1.20 -8.94 9.11
N ALA A 273 0.22 -8.79 8.20
CA ALA A 273 0.10 -7.65 7.30
C ALA A 273 -1.37 -7.25 7.21
N TYR A 274 -1.65 -5.96 7.24
CA TYR A 274 -3.01 -5.44 7.20
C TYR A 274 -3.03 -3.98 6.72
N PHE A 275 -4.21 -3.49 6.34
CA PHE A 275 -4.42 -2.09 6.02
C PHE A 275 -4.94 -1.31 7.22
N SER A 276 -4.51 -0.05 7.33
CA SER A 276 -5.18 0.95 8.15
C SER A 276 -5.52 2.19 7.31
N PHE A 277 -6.54 2.90 7.74
CA PHE A 277 -7.13 4.02 7.02
C PHE A 277 -7.10 5.27 7.87
N GLU A 278 -6.47 6.32 7.36
CA GLU A 278 -6.50 7.64 7.97
C GLU A 278 -7.89 8.24 7.79
N TYR A 279 -8.61 8.45 8.88
CA TYR A 279 -9.92 9.05 8.88
C TYR A 279 -9.86 10.57 9.07
N ARG A 280 -8.84 11.06 9.81
CA ARG A 280 -8.51 12.49 9.91
C ARG A 280 -7.02 12.70 9.83
N SER A 281 -6.62 13.69 9.05
CA SER A 281 -5.23 14.10 9.00
C SER A 281 -4.81 14.89 10.24
N THR A 282 -3.54 14.78 10.58
CA THR A 282 -2.91 15.56 11.63
C THR A 282 -1.81 16.43 11.06
N GLY A 283 -1.71 17.67 11.53
CA GLY A 283 -0.66 18.60 11.17
C GLY A 283 0.06 19.15 12.40
N THR A 284 1.26 19.70 12.20
CA THR A 284 1.99 20.39 13.27
C THR A 284 1.97 21.88 12.98
N VAL A 285 1.45 22.68 13.90
CA VAL A 285 1.46 24.15 13.83
C VAL A 285 2.57 24.67 14.74
N VAL A 286 3.44 25.50 14.17
CA VAL A 286 4.49 26.20 14.92
C VAL A 286 3.89 27.47 15.50
N LEU A 287 3.76 27.55 16.83
CA LEU A 287 3.16 28.70 17.53
C LEU A 287 4.12 29.90 17.58
N ASP A 288 5.42 29.65 17.66
CA ASP A 288 6.43 30.69 17.70
C ASP A 288 7.62 30.29 16.80
N GLY A 289 7.67 30.89 15.60
CA GLY A 289 8.72 30.63 14.59
C GLY A 289 9.99 31.42 14.81
N SER A 290 10.07 32.26 15.84
CA SER A 290 11.21 33.17 16.08
C SER A 290 12.29 32.58 16.97
N SER A 291 12.03 31.49 17.69
CA SER A 291 12.97 30.88 18.63
C SER A 291 13.56 29.57 18.12
N LYS A 292 14.80 29.25 18.53
CA LYS A 292 15.42 27.94 18.31
C LYS A 292 14.62 26.78 18.95
N ASN A 293 13.74 27.08 19.89
CA ASN A 293 12.85 26.17 20.60
C ASN A 293 11.39 26.47 20.25
N ALA A 294 11.08 26.50 18.98
CA ALA A 294 9.71 26.74 18.50
C ALA A 294 8.72 25.78 19.17
N LYS A 295 7.72 26.33 19.86
CA LYS A 295 6.62 25.52 20.40
C LYS A 295 5.74 25.05 19.26
N THR A 296 5.63 23.75 19.12
CA THR A 296 4.76 23.12 18.14
C THR A 296 3.53 22.53 18.81
N VAL A 297 2.38 22.71 18.21
CA VAL A 297 1.13 22.07 18.63
C VAL A 297 0.64 21.20 17.49
N ARG A 298 0.28 19.96 17.82
CA ARG A 298 -0.38 19.08 16.87
C ARG A 298 -1.83 19.55 16.70
N LYS A 299 -2.23 19.76 15.47
CA LYS A 299 -3.60 20.09 15.09
C LYS A 299 -4.22 18.91 14.34
N ILE A 300 -5.44 18.58 14.70
CA ILE A 300 -6.24 17.54 14.04
C ILE A 300 -7.17 18.25 13.07
N SER A 301 -7.38 17.69 11.88
CA SER A 301 -8.35 18.19 10.94
C SER A 301 -9.77 18.11 11.54
N GLU A 302 -10.53 19.19 11.43
CA GLU A 302 -11.94 19.20 11.83
C GLU A 302 -12.78 18.31 10.93
N GLN A 303 -12.45 18.29 9.64
CA GLN A 303 -13.14 17.47 8.65
C GLN A 303 -12.52 16.09 8.58
N ALA A 304 -13.39 15.08 8.62
CA ALA A 304 -13.03 13.71 8.33
C ALA A 304 -12.95 13.47 6.82
N ILE A 305 -12.14 12.50 6.42
CA ILE A 305 -12.08 12.05 5.03
C ILE A 305 -13.39 11.34 4.70
N SER A 306 -14.10 11.86 3.70
CA SER A 306 -15.43 11.38 3.30
C SER A 306 -15.32 10.44 2.10
N THR A 307 -14.81 9.24 2.34
CA THR A 307 -14.75 8.16 1.34
C THR A 307 -15.13 6.83 1.97
N ASP A 308 -15.52 5.87 1.14
CA ASP A 308 -15.59 4.49 1.57
C ASP A 308 -14.17 3.92 1.62
N PHE A 309 -13.81 3.25 2.69
CA PHE A 309 -12.58 2.45 2.75
C PHE A 309 -12.94 1.01 2.40
N CYS A 310 -12.55 0.56 1.23
CA CYS A 310 -12.89 -0.76 0.73
C CYS A 310 -11.64 -1.53 0.36
N MET A 311 -11.57 -2.78 0.83
CA MET A 311 -10.51 -3.72 0.49
C MET A 311 -11.07 -5.03 0.00
N ARG A 312 -10.30 -5.75 -0.80
CA ARG A 312 -10.64 -7.07 -1.31
C ARG A 312 -9.58 -8.08 -0.90
N TYR A 313 -10.02 -9.28 -0.55
CA TYR A 313 -9.18 -10.42 -0.22
C TYR A 313 -9.40 -11.52 -1.24
N TYR A 314 -8.33 -11.92 -1.93
CA TYR A 314 -8.31 -12.98 -2.92
C TYR A 314 -7.50 -14.16 -2.39
N MET A 315 -8.01 -15.38 -2.55
CA MET A 315 -7.17 -16.57 -2.45
C MET A 315 -6.41 -16.71 -3.73
N THR A 316 -5.08 -16.81 -3.66
CA THR A 316 -4.24 -16.97 -4.85
C THR A 316 -4.13 -18.44 -5.25
N ALA A 317 -3.72 -18.69 -6.50
CA ALA A 317 -3.43 -20.04 -6.96
C ALA A 317 -2.24 -20.66 -6.20
N ALA A 318 -2.15 -21.98 -6.17
CA ALA A 318 -0.96 -22.67 -5.69
C ALA A 318 0.27 -22.32 -6.57
N PRO A 319 1.47 -22.17 -6.01
CA PRO A 319 1.88 -22.49 -4.64
C PRO A 319 1.65 -21.37 -3.62
N GLY A 320 0.91 -20.30 -3.94
CA GLY A 320 0.61 -19.22 -3.01
C GLY A 320 1.82 -18.32 -2.68
N ASP A 321 2.77 -18.27 -3.56
CA ASP A 321 3.98 -17.45 -3.46
C ASP A 321 3.77 -16.01 -3.99
N TYR A 322 4.84 -15.23 -4.06
CA TYR A 322 4.80 -13.87 -4.57
C TYR A 322 4.39 -13.79 -6.06
N ASN A 323 4.70 -14.81 -6.88
CA ASN A 323 4.29 -14.84 -8.28
C ASN A 323 2.77 -15.00 -8.38
N SER A 324 2.19 -15.93 -7.60
CA SER A 324 0.74 -16.14 -7.54
C SER A 324 0.00 -14.88 -7.09
N ALA A 325 0.57 -14.14 -6.13
CA ALA A 325 0.06 -12.85 -5.70
C ALA A 325 0.13 -11.81 -6.82
N ALA A 326 1.27 -11.70 -7.51
CA ALA A 326 1.47 -10.76 -8.61
C ALA A 326 0.52 -11.05 -9.79
N GLU A 327 0.32 -12.31 -10.15
CA GLU A 327 -0.63 -12.72 -11.21
C GLU A 327 -2.07 -12.36 -10.84
N THR A 328 -2.45 -12.59 -9.58
CA THR A 328 -3.79 -12.23 -9.08
C THR A 328 -4.01 -10.72 -9.15
N TYR A 329 -3.01 -9.92 -8.74
CA TYR A 329 -3.08 -8.46 -8.82
C TYR A 329 -3.11 -7.95 -10.27
N ARG A 330 -2.30 -8.54 -11.15
CA ARG A 330 -2.33 -8.24 -12.58
C ARG A 330 -3.72 -8.50 -13.18
N ALA A 331 -4.32 -9.65 -12.87
CA ALA A 331 -5.66 -9.98 -13.34
C ALA A 331 -6.72 -8.96 -12.88
N TYR A 332 -6.60 -8.44 -11.66
CA TYR A 332 -7.43 -7.34 -11.17
C TYR A 332 -7.21 -6.06 -11.99
N LEU A 333 -5.96 -5.64 -12.20
CA LEU A 333 -5.63 -4.45 -12.97
C LEU A 333 -6.16 -4.53 -14.41
N GLU A 334 -6.00 -5.68 -15.06
CA GLU A 334 -6.47 -5.89 -16.43
C GLU A 334 -8.00 -5.87 -16.56
N LYS A 335 -8.70 -6.54 -15.63
CA LYS A 335 -10.15 -6.72 -15.72
C LYS A 335 -10.95 -5.51 -15.20
N GLU A 336 -10.45 -4.86 -14.15
CA GLU A 336 -11.23 -3.86 -13.41
C GLU A 336 -10.65 -2.44 -13.52
N GLN A 337 -9.34 -2.31 -13.77
CA GLN A 337 -8.69 -1.01 -13.92
C GLN A 337 -8.35 -0.67 -15.38
N ASN A 338 -8.80 -1.49 -16.35
CA ASN A 338 -8.52 -1.33 -17.77
C ASN A 338 -7.02 -1.23 -18.09
N PHE A 339 -6.18 -1.81 -17.22
CA PHE A 339 -4.75 -1.87 -17.46
C PHE A 339 -4.50 -2.73 -18.70
N ARG A 340 -3.76 -2.18 -19.66
CA ARG A 340 -3.36 -2.91 -20.85
C ARG A 340 -1.86 -3.07 -20.86
N ALA A 341 -1.39 -4.24 -21.23
CA ALA A 341 0.02 -4.40 -21.54
C ALA A 341 0.40 -3.41 -22.64
N ASN A 342 1.56 -2.77 -22.50
CA ASN A 342 2.09 -1.94 -23.57
C ASN A 342 2.18 -2.79 -24.84
N GLU A 343 1.82 -2.21 -25.98
CA GLU A 343 2.12 -2.81 -27.26
C GLU A 343 3.63 -3.06 -27.32
N LYS A 344 3.98 -4.21 -27.90
CA LYS A 344 5.38 -4.60 -28.02
C LYS A 344 6.08 -3.54 -28.88
N GLN A 345 6.90 -2.73 -28.23
CA GLN A 345 7.72 -1.76 -28.97
C GLN A 345 8.84 -2.53 -29.67
N GLU A 346 9.01 -2.29 -30.94
CA GLU A 346 10.07 -2.91 -31.74
C GLU A 346 11.46 -2.42 -31.26
N GLU A 347 11.55 -1.17 -30.81
CA GLU A 347 12.77 -0.55 -30.29
C GLU A 347 12.54 0.03 -28.88
N LEU A 348 13.46 -0.26 -27.95
CA LEU A 348 13.46 0.36 -26.64
C LEU A 348 13.83 1.84 -26.77
N PRO A 349 13.08 2.75 -26.11
CA PRO A 349 13.45 4.15 -26.10
C PRO A 349 14.73 4.37 -25.27
N PHE A 350 15.64 5.20 -25.79
CA PHE A 350 16.75 5.70 -25.00
C PHE A 350 16.31 6.96 -24.27
N TYR A 351 16.12 6.83 -22.95
CA TYR A 351 15.71 7.93 -22.09
C TYR A 351 16.93 8.58 -21.43
N PHE A 352 17.08 9.90 -21.58
CA PHE A 352 18.11 10.64 -20.86
C PHE A 352 17.59 11.97 -20.32
N THR A 353 18.21 12.42 -19.23
CA THR A 353 17.87 13.68 -18.56
C THR A 353 19.09 14.59 -18.53
N ALA A 354 18.91 15.84 -18.93
CA ALA A 354 19.90 16.88 -18.73
C ALA A 354 19.40 17.95 -17.75
N TYR A 355 20.32 18.47 -16.96
CA TYR A 355 20.06 19.56 -16.02
C TYR A 355 20.55 20.88 -16.63
N GLY A 356 19.62 21.83 -16.83
CA GLY A 356 19.88 23.14 -17.42
C GLY A 356 20.61 24.04 -16.46
N ALA A 357 19.95 24.48 -15.41
CA ALA A 357 20.54 25.37 -14.42
C ALA A 357 20.10 24.99 -13.01
N LEU A 358 20.89 25.38 -12.03
CA LEU A 358 20.56 25.25 -10.62
C LEU A 358 20.84 26.54 -9.86
N ARG A 359 20.22 26.68 -8.70
CA ARG A 359 20.47 27.79 -7.77
C ARG A 359 21.39 27.31 -6.65
N ARG A 360 22.41 28.11 -6.35
CA ARG A 360 23.29 27.88 -5.20
C ARG A 360 23.60 29.18 -4.47
N LYS A 361 24.00 29.07 -3.21
CA LYS A 361 24.61 30.21 -2.48
C LYS A 361 25.93 30.59 -3.16
N GLY A 362 26.13 31.85 -3.39
CA GLY A 362 27.34 32.41 -4.01
C GLY A 362 27.56 33.83 -3.53
N THR A 363 28.59 34.50 -4.09
CA THR A 363 28.92 35.87 -3.75
C THR A 363 28.99 36.66 -5.04
N VAL A 364 28.33 37.82 -5.09
CA VAL A 364 28.44 38.77 -6.19
C VAL A 364 28.88 40.12 -5.59
N CYS A 365 29.98 40.63 -6.04
CA CYS A 365 30.57 41.85 -5.48
C CYS A 365 30.68 41.81 -3.95
N PHE A 366 31.18 40.68 -3.41
CA PHE A 366 31.34 40.41 -1.97
C PHE A 366 30.02 40.27 -1.18
N ILE A 367 28.86 40.39 -1.83
CA ILE A 367 27.55 40.23 -1.19
C ILE A 367 27.09 38.79 -1.34
N PRO A 368 26.81 38.05 -0.21
CA PRO A 368 26.25 36.72 -0.28
C PRO A 368 24.85 36.77 -0.90
N MET A 369 24.64 36.00 -1.96
CA MET A 369 23.34 35.91 -2.63
C MET A 369 23.13 34.55 -3.30
N THR A 370 21.89 34.23 -3.65
CA THR A 370 21.60 33.06 -4.43
C THR A 370 21.80 33.36 -5.91
N VAL A 371 22.71 32.60 -6.53
CA VAL A 371 23.05 32.75 -7.95
C VAL A 371 22.58 31.53 -8.75
N THR A 372 22.14 31.79 -9.99
CA THR A 372 21.84 30.70 -10.94
C THR A 372 23.13 30.33 -11.68
N VAL A 373 23.44 29.04 -11.70
CA VAL A 373 24.59 28.43 -12.36
C VAL A 373 24.11 27.58 -13.51
N PRO A 374 24.52 27.84 -14.75
CA PRO A 374 24.24 26.96 -15.89
C PRO A 374 25.05 25.67 -15.79
N LEU A 375 24.46 24.54 -16.13
CA LEU A 375 25.10 23.25 -16.29
C LEU A 375 25.11 22.86 -17.78
N THR A 376 23.93 22.55 -18.32
CA THR A 376 23.78 22.28 -19.76
C THR A 376 22.99 23.40 -20.41
N THR A 377 23.54 24.11 -21.34
CA THR A 377 22.84 25.15 -22.11
C THR A 377 21.91 24.52 -23.16
N TYR A 378 20.95 25.27 -23.69
CA TYR A 378 20.06 24.79 -24.75
C TYR A 378 20.82 24.35 -26.02
N SER A 379 21.87 25.05 -26.36
CA SER A 379 22.74 24.67 -27.49
C SER A 379 23.54 23.41 -27.23
N GLN A 380 24.03 23.23 -26.00
CA GLN A 380 24.69 21.97 -25.60
C GLN A 380 23.71 20.79 -25.59
N ALA A 381 22.47 20.97 -25.07
CA ALA A 381 21.44 19.95 -25.11
C ALA A 381 21.12 19.51 -26.54
N ARG A 382 20.99 20.49 -27.47
CA ARG A 382 20.80 20.17 -28.89
C ARG A 382 21.97 19.38 -29.47
N LYS A 383 23.22 19.75 -29.10
CA LYS A 383 24.38 18.98 -29.51
C LYS A 383 24.41 17.58 -28.97
N MET A 384 24.00 17.38 -27.68
CA MET A 384 23.91 16.06 -27.09
C MET A 384 22.91 15.15 -27.83
N ILE A 385 21.76 15.71 -28.22
CA ILE A 385 20.79 14.98 -29.05
C ILE A 385 21.45 14.55 -30.36
N ALA A 386 22.10 15.49 -31.07
CA ALA A 386 22.79 15.20 -32.34
C ALA A 386 23.89 14.14 -32.19
N ASP A 387 24.68 14.21 -31.12
CA ASP A 387 25.76 13.25 -30.86
C ASP A 387 25.19 11.82 -30.61
N ILE A 388 24.04 11.72 -29.91
CA ILE A 388 23.36 10.45 -29.65
C ILE A 388 22.76 9.88 -30.95
N GLU A 389 22.11 10.72 -31.77
CA GLU A 389 21.58 10.31 -33.09
C GLU A 389 22.71 9.84 -34.03
N ASN A 390 23.83 10.55 -34.05
CA ASN A 390 25.01 10.17 -34.83
C ASN A 390 25.64 8.86 -34.36
N ALA A 391 25.41 8.46 -33.09
CA ALA A 391 25.80 7.15 -32.58
C ALA A 391 24.83 6.03 -32.98
N GLY A 392 23.79 6.34 -33.78
CA GLY A 392 22.83 5.35 -34.29
C GLY A 392 21.64 5.09 -33.38
N ILE A 393 21.38 5.93 -32.38
CA ILE A 393 20.24 5.79 -31.48
C ILE A 393 19.12 6.69 -31.99
N SER A 394 17.98 6.09 -32.38
CA SER A 394 16.87 6.78 -33.06
C SER A 394 15.68 7.07 -32.16
N ASN A 395 15.35 6.16 -31.24
CA ASN A 395 14.17 6.32 -30.37
C ASN A 395 14.57 7.06 -29.06
N LEU A 396 14.54 8.41 -29.11
CA LEU A 396 15.01 9.25 -28.02
C LEU A 396 13.87 9.87 -27.23
N ILE A 397 13.94 9.78 -25.89
CA ILE A 397 13.14 10.56 -24.96
C ILE A 397 14.08 11.43 -24.14
N PHE A 398 13.99 12.73 -24.32
CA PHE A 398 14.84 13.71 -23.67
C PHE A 398 14.08 14.53 -22.63
N SER A 399 14.41 14.38 -21.36
CA SER A 399 13.92 15.21 -20.27
C SER A 399 14.91 16.33 -19.95
N TYR A 400 14.41 17.56 -19.83
CA TYR A 400 15.24 18.71 -19.55
C TYR A 400 14.76 19.44 -18.31
N VAL A 401 15.47 19.24 -17.20
CA VAL A 401 15.13 19.75 -15.87
C VAL A 401 15.79 21.10 -15.64
N GLY A 402 15.09 22.06 -15.06
CA GLY A 402 15.65 23.37 -14.71
C GLY A 402 15.95 24.25 -15.91
N TRP A 403 15.13 24.17 -16.94
CA TRP A 403 15.19 25.01 -18.14
C TRP A 403 14.59 26.40 -17.94
N GLU A 404 13.67 26.54 -16.99
CA GLU A 404 12.97 27.76 -16.65
C GLU A 404 13.86 28.75 -15.87
N LYS A 405 13.42 30.01 -15.81
CA LYS A 405 14.15 31.10 -15.13
C LYS A 405 14.44 30.77 -13.67
N GLY A 406 15.73 30.71 -13.34
CA GLY A 406 16.22 30.32 -12.02
C GLY A 406 16.62 28.86 -11.91
N GLY A 407 16.41 28.04 -12.93
CA GLY A 407 16.80 26.62 -12.96
C GLY A 407 15.99 25.73 -12.05
N VAL A 408 16.55 24.58 -11.70
CA VAL A 408 15.92 23.63 -10.77
C VAL A 408 15.44 24.33 -9.51
N SER A 409 14.21 24.16 -9.13
CA SER A 409 13.55 24.87 -8.03
C SER A 409 13.55 26.41 -8.25
N GLY A 410 13.51 26.85 -9.47
CA GLY A 410 13.44 28.25 -9.85
C GLY A 410 12.05 28.85 -9.74
N LYS A 411 11.77 29.79 -10.64
CA LYS A 411 10.45 30.41 -10.74
C LYS A 411 9.46 29.44 -11.38
N MET A 412 8.21 29.52 -10.96
CA MET A 412 7.14 28.78 -11.63
C MET A 412 7.15 29.10 -13.13
N PRO A 413 7.07 28.11 -14.02
CA PRO A 413 7.07 28.31 -15.46
C PRO A 413 5.77 28.97 -15.90
N THR A 414 5.72 30.27 -15.86
CA THR A 414 4.68 31.05 -16.54
C THR A 414 5.15 31.37 -17.95
N ALA A 415 4.24 31.45 -18.90
CA ALA A 415 4.55 31.67 -20.32
C ALA A 415 5.68 32.69 -20.53
N GLY A 416 6.74 32.25 -21.18
CA GLY A 416 7.87 33.11 -21.58
C GLY A 416 9.00 33.31 -20.57
N LYS A 417 9.07 32.53 -19.48
CA LYS A 417 10.17 32.68 -18.50
C LYS A 417 11.27 31.63 -18.69
N TYR A 418 12.06 31.82 -19.70
CA TYR A 418 13.23 31.01 -20.02
C TYR A 418 14.46 31.48 -19.22
N GLU A 419 15.40 30.57 -18.89
CA GLU A 419 16.66 30.96 -18.25
C GLU A 419 17.60 31.60 -19.25
N GLY A 420 17.97 32.87 -18.99
CA GLY A 420 18.85 33.65 -19.89
C GLY A 420 20.25 33.07 -19.99
N LYS A 421 20.78 32.49 -18.89
CA LYS A 421 22.13 31.90 -18.87
C LYS A 421 22.23 30.60 -19.67
N LEU A 422 21.09 29.99 -20.04
CA LEU A 422 21.03 28.81 -20.89
C LEU A 422 20.91 29.18 -22.39
N GLY A 423 20.71 30.47 -22.72
CA GLY A 423 20.52 30.95 -24.09
C GLY A 423 19.19 31.67 -24.33
N GLY A 424 18.32 31.73 -23.32
CA GLY A 424 17.04 32.43 -23.39
C GLY A 424 16.02 31.81 -24.37
N LYS A 425 14.92 32.52 -24.63
CA LYS A 425 13.80 32.04 -25.43
C LYS A 425 14.21 31.52 -26.81
N LYS A 426 15.07 32.25 -27.52
CA LYS A 426 15.45 31.92 -28.90
C LYS A 426 16.12 30.54 -28.99
N GLU A 427 17.08 30.26 -28.10
CA GLU A 427 17.82 29.01 -28.12
C GLU A 427 16.95 27.84 -27.60
N PHE A 428 16.01 28.08 -26.65
CA PHE A 428 15.06 27.08 -26.24
C PHE A 428 14.13 26.63 -27.38
N ILE A 429 13.60 27.61 -28.14
CA ILE A 429 12.76 27.30 -29.31
C ILE A 429 13.56 26.49 -30.34
N ARG A 430 14.80 26.86 -30.61
CA ARG A 430 15.68 26.11 -31.53
C ARG A 430 15.93 24.66 -31.05
N LEU A 431 16.05 24.43 -29.74
CA LEU A 431 16.18 23.11 -29.17
C LEU A 431 14.90 22.32 -29.38
N ALA A 432 13.74 22.91 -29.07
CA ALA A 432 12.44 22.25 -29.22
C ALA A 432 12.13 21.93 -30.71
N GLU A 433 12.41 22.87 -31.62
CA GLU A 433 12.25 22.64 -33.07
C GLU A 433 13.18 21.52 -33.56
N TYR A 434 14.44 21.52 -33.11
CA TYR A 434 15.40 20.49 -33.47
C TYR A 434 14.91 19.12 -33.01
N ALA A 435 14.51 18.99 -31.75
CA ALA A 435 14.00 17.75 -31.19
C ALA A 435 12.77 17.24 -31.97
N ASN A 436 11.81 18.14 -32.23
CA ASN A 436 10.61 17.79 -32.98
C ASN A 436 10.90 17.33 -34.42
N ASN A 437 11.81 18.03 -35.12
CA ASN A 437 12.17 17.73 -36.50
C ASN A 437 12.93 16.40 -36.66
N ASN A 438 13.57 15.91 -35.57
CA ASN A 438 14.32 14.68 -35.55
C ASN A 438 13.54 13.52 -34.82
N GLY A 439 12.26 13.72 -34.52
CA GLY A 439 11.43 12.68 -33.88
C GLY A 439 11.77 12.38 -32.43
N VAL A 440 12.50 13.29 -31.76
CA VAL A 440 12.84 13.16 -30.35
C VAL A 440 11.67 13.59 -29.47
N THR A 441 11.23 12.75 -28.56
CA THR A 441 10.25 13.12 -27.56
C THR A 441 10.89 14.06 -26.53
N PHE A 442 10.61 15.34 -26.63
CA PHE A 442 11.18 16.37 -25.75
C PHE A 442 10.24 16.69 -24.58
N LEU A 443 10.73 16.46 -23.35
CA LEU A 443 9.98 16.64 -22.10
C LEU A 443 10.65 17.75 -21.26
N PRO A 444 10.25 19.03 -21.42
CA PRO A 444 10.68 20.07 -20.51
C PRO A 444 10.00 19.87 -19.15
N ASP A 445 10.79 19.42 -18.17
CA ASP A 445 10.33 19.10 -16.84
C ASP A 445 10.00 20.36 -16.03
N VAL A 446 8.89 20.35 -15.31
CA VAL A 446 8.47 21.44 -14.42
C VAL A 446 7.96 20.89 -13.09
N ASN A 447 8.36 21.54 -12.01
CA ASN A 447 7.83 21.22 -10.68
C ASN A 447 6.56 22.03 -10.43
N THR A 448 5.41 21.35 -10.46
CA THR A 448 4.09 21.98 -10.22
C THR A 448 3.68 21.97 -8.74
N VAL A 449 4.41 21.22 -7.89
CA VAL A 449 4.03 20.98 -6.49
C VAL A 449 4.84 21.87 -5.53
N ARG A 450 6.14 22.08 -5.81
CA ARG A 450 7.02 22.82 -4.94
C ARG A 450 7.49 24.11 -5.57
N LEU A 451 7.28 25.19 -4.87
CA LEU A 451 7.73 26.52 -5.26
C LEU A 451 8.75 27.05 -4.25
N MET A 452 9.80 27.70 -4.74
CA MET A 452 10.72 28.39 -3.84
C MET A 452 10.01 29.55 -3.15
N GLN A 453 10.14 29.64 -1.84
CA GLN A 453 9.48 30.65 -1.02
C GLN A 453 9.84 32.10 -1.44
N ASN A 454 11.07 32.32 -1.93
CA ASN A 454 11.56 33.63 -2.31
C ASN A 454 12.04 33.66 -3.76
N GLY A 455 11.74 34.75 -4.47
CA GLY A 455 12.26 35.01 -5.81
C GLY A 455 11.52 34.32 -6.96
N ASN A 456 10.44 33.63 -6.71
CA ASN A 456 9.63 32.96 -7.74
C ASN A 456 8.38 33.77 -8.19
N GLY A 457 8.12 34.91 -7.56
CA GLY A 457 6.94 35.75 -7.83
C GLY A 457 5.81 35.50 -6.83
N PHE A 458 5.94 34.52 -5.90
CA PHE A 458 5.01 34.31 -4.81
C PHE A 458 5.57 34.88 -3.51
N THR A 459 4.72 35.50 -2.72
CA THR A 459 5.02 35.89 -1.33
C THR A 459 4.53 34.79 -0.41
N LYS A 460 5.02 34.76 0.83
CA LYS A 460 4.57 33.81 1.86
C LYS A 460 3.04 33.79 2.04
N ASN A 461 2.40 34.92 1.79
CA ASN A 461 0.95 35.07 1.96
C ASN A 461 0.14 34.62 0.73
N ASN A 462 0.78 34.47 -0.42
CA ASN A 462 0.13 34.06 -1.68
C ASN A 462 0.39 32.58 -2.01
N ALA A 463 1.25 31.91 -1.25
CA ALA A 463 1.60 30.51 -1.45
C ALA A 463 0.83 29.56 -0.50
N SER A 464 -0.01 30.09 0.37
CA SER A 464 -0.91 29.32 1.21
C SER A 464 -2.22 29.12 0.49
N ALA A 465 -2.39 27.99 -0.14
CA ALA A 465 -3.70 27.45 -0.47
C ALA A 465 -4.05 26.39 0.55
#